data_442f419e67abae43f5dcb73224f36fa6
#
_entry.id   442f419e67abae43f5dcb73224f36fa6
#
_cell.length_a   1.000
_cell.length_b   1.000
_cell.length_c   1.000
_cell.angle_alpha   90.00
_cell.angle_beta   90.00
_cell.angle_gamma   90.00
#
_symmetry.space_group_name_H-M   'P 1'
#
loop_
_entity.id
_entity.type
_entity.pdbx_description
1 polymer ?
#
loop_
_entity_poly.entity_id
_entity_poly.type
_entity_poly.pdbx_seq_one_letter_code
_entity_poly.pdbx_strand_id
1 'polypeptide(L)' 'MKRLVILGGGESGVGTAILGKQKGWEVFLSDKGSLKPHYRETLNKEGIQWEEGTHTEEKIL' A
#
# COMPACT_ATOMS: atom_id res chain seq x y z
N MET A 1 -6.74 15.50 -6.24
CA MET A 1 -6.07 14.18 -6.39
C MET A 1 -6.83 13.14 -5.60
N LYS A 2 -7.09 12.00 -6.21
CA LYS A 2 -7.75 10.91 -5.50
C LYS A 2 -6.75 10.17 -4.62
N ARG A 3 -7.22 9.77 -3.45
CA ARG A 3 -6.41 9.00 -2.50
C ARG A 3 -7.02 7.61 -2.36
N LEU A 4 -6.16 6.59 -2.41
CA LEU A 4 -6.56 5.21 -2.24
C LEU A 4 -5.83 4.63 -1.03
N VAL A 5 -6.59 4.12 -0.07
CA VAL A 5 -6.02 3.43 1.09
C VAL A 5 -6.37 1.96 0.99
N ILE A 6 -5.37 1.10 1.10
CA ILE A 6 -5.53 -0.34 1.00
C ILE A 6 -5.20 -0.96 2.34
N LEU A 7 -6.12 -1.73 2.88
CA LEU A 7 -5.94 -2.47 4.13
C LEU A 7 -5.66 -3.93 3.79
N GLY A 8 -4.41 -4.31 3.93
CA GLY A 8 -3.95 -5.66 3.60
C GLY A 8 -3.00 -5.67 2.42
N GLY A 9 -1.80 -6.20 2.64
CA GLY A 9 -0.70 -6.19 1.67
C GLY A 9 -0.41 -7.56 1.05
N GLY A 10 -1.44 -8.37 0.81
CA GLY A 10 -1.29 -9.59 0.05
C GLY A 10 -1.21 -9.29 -1.44
N GLU A 11 -1.21 -10.34 -2.26
CA GLU A 11 -1.11 -10.19 -3.71
C GLU A 11 -2.14 -9.23 -4.29
N SER A 12 -3.40 -9.37 -3.88
CA SER A 12 -4.48 -8.51 -4.37
C SER A 12 -4.30 -7.07 -3.93
N GLY A 13 -3.88 -6.86 -2.68
CA GLY A 13 -3.68 -5.51 -2.15
C GLY A 13 -2.54 -4.79 -2.86
N VAL A 14 -1.43 -5.47 -3.07
CA VAL A 14 -0.29 -4.90 -3.78
C VAL A 14 -0.65 -4.61 -5.24
N GLY A 15 -1.36 -5.52 -5.90
CA GLY A 15 -1.83 -5.30 -7.26
C GLY A 15 -2.73 -4.09 -7.39
N THR A 16 -3.66 -3.93 -6.45
CA THR A 16 -4.55 -2.77 -6.41
C THR A 16 -3.77 -1.48 -6.19
N ALA A 17 -2.75 -1.53 -5.32
CA ALA A 17 -1.89 -0.37 -5.05
C ALA A 17 -1.16 0.08 -6.32
N ILE A 18 -0.60 -0.86 -7.05
CA ILE A 18 0.10 -0.56 -8.31
C ILE A 18 -0.85 0.06 -9.33
N LEU A 19 -2.03 -0.52 -9.47
CA LEU A 19 -3.02 0.00 -10.40
C LEU A 19 -3.43 1.44 -10.05
N GLY A 20 -3.67 1.71 -8.78
CA GLY A 20 -3.99 3.07 -8.33
C GLY A 20 -2.86 4.05 -8.61
N LYS A 21 -1.63 3.64 -8.37
CA LYS A 21 -0.46 4.45 -8.64
C LYS A 21 -0.34 4.78 -10.14
N GLN A 22 -0.59 3.80 -10.99
CA GLN A 22 -0.57 4.00 -12.44
C GLN A 22 -1.61 5.00 -12.90
N LYS A 23 -2.73 5.10 -12.18
CA LYS A 23 -3.78 6.08 -12.48
C LYS A 23 -3.49 7.47 -11.91
N GLY A 24 -2.34 7.64 -11.27
CA GLY A 24 -1.96 8.92 -10.71
C GLY A 24 -2.60 9.22 -9.36
N TRP A 25 -3.13 8.22 -8.69
CA TRP A 25 -3.73 8.40 -7.37
C TRP A 25 -2.64 8.40 -6.29
N GLU A 26 -2.92 9.07 -5.18
CA GLU A 26 -2.10 8.94 -3.98
C GLU A 26 -2.49 7.64 -3.29
N VAL A 27 -1.54 6.72 -3.13
CA VAL A 27 -1.80 5.38 -2.61
C VAL A 27 -1.06 5.15 -1.31
N PHE A 28 -1.75 4.61 -0.32
CA PHE A 28 -1.15 4.16 0.93
C PHE A 28 -1.64 2.75 1.25
N LEU A 29 -0.71 1.84 1.53
CA LEU A 29 -1.04 0.47 1.88
C LEU A 29 -0.66 0.19 3.32
N SER A 30 -1.60 -0.35 4.11
CA SER A 30 -1.39 -0.67 5.51
C SER A 30 -1.70 -2.14 5.76
N ASP A 31 -0.81 -2.85 6.46
CA ASP A 31 -1.00 -4.25 6.81
C ASP A 31 -0.70 -4.45 8.30
N LYS A 32 -1.63 -5.06 9.02
CA LYS A 32 -1.45 -5.36 10.45
C LYS A 32 -0.36 -6.39 10.70
N GLY A 33 -0.16 -7.31 9.77
CA GLY A 33 0.88 -8.33 9.85
C GLY A 33 2.18 -7.87 9.23
N SER A 34 2.91 -8.81 8.66
CA SER A 34 4.15 -8.51 7.94
C SER A 34 3.95 -8.71 6.44
N LEU A 35 4.46 -7.77 5.67
CA LEU A 35 4.49 -7.92 4.22
C LEU A 35 5.62 -8.87 3.84
N LYS A 36 5.39 -9.68 2.81
CA LYS A 36 6.46 -10.50 2.26
C LYS A 36 7.55 -9.60 1.66
N PRO A 37 8.83 -9.99 1.76
CA PRO A 37 9.93 -9.13 1.28
C PRO A 37 9.77 -8.66 -0.15
N HIS A 38 9.33 -9.52 -1.06
CA HIS A 38 9.18 -9.12 -2.46
C HIS A 38 8.04 -8.12 -2.68
N TYR A 39 7.03 -8.13 -1.82
CA TYR A 39 5.97 -7.11 -1.88
C TYR A 39 6.49 -5.77 -1.40
N ARG A 40 7.31 -5.76 -0.33
CA ARG A 40 7.93 -4.52 0.13
C ARG A 40 8.81 -3.90 -0.95
N GLU A 41 9.60 -4.73 -1.61
CA GLU A 41 10.46 -4.27 -2.71
C GLU A 41 9.63 -3.67 -3.85
N THR A 42 8.54 -4.34 -4.22
CA THR A 42 7.65 -3.86 -5.27
C THR A 42 7.04 -2.52 -4.90
N LEU A 43 6.54 -2.37 -3.68
CA LEU A 43 5.94 -1.12 -3.23
C LEU A 43 6.95 0.02 -3.24
N ASN A 44 8.17 -0.24 -2.77
CA ASN A 44 9.23 0.76 -2.78
C ASN A 44 9.62 1.15 -4.19
N LYS A 45 9.74 0.18 -5.09
CA LYS A 45 10.08 0.43 -6.48
C LYS A 45 9.03 1.28 -7.18
N GLU A 46 7.76 1.06 -6.85
CA GLU A 46 6.65 1.81 -7.45
C GLU A 46 6.41 3.15 -6.75
N GLY A 47 7.18 3.46 -5.72
CA GLY A 47 7.01 4.71 -5.00
C GLY A 47 5.74 4.78 -4.17
N ILE A 48 5.23 3.64 -3.72
CA ILE A 48 4.01 3.57 -2.92
C ILE A 48 4.36 3.57 -1.44
N GLN A 49 3.71 4.43 -0.66
CA GLN A 49 3.88 4.46 0.79
C GLN A 49 3.14 3.29 1.42
N TRP A 50 3.75 2.71 2.43
CA TRP A 50 3.17 1.56 3.13
C TRP A 50 3.62 1.49 4.58
N GLU A 51 2.85 0.76 5.39
CA GLU A 51 3.25 0.41 6.75
C GLU A 51 2.87 -1.05 7.02
N GLU A 52 3.57 -1.67 7.96
CA GLU A 52 3.24 -3.02 8.42
C GLU A 52 3.30 -3.10 9.93
N GLY A 53 2.65 -4.13 10.49
CA GLY A 53 2.61 -4.34 11.93
C GLY A 53 1.56 -3.52 12.67
N THR A 54 0.88 -2.63 11.99
CA THR A 54 -0.12 -1.76 12.58
C THR A 54 -0.98 -1.11 11.49
N HIS A 55 -2.11 -0.55 11.91
CA HIS A 55 -2.89 0.36 11.08
C HIS A 55 -2.92 1.70 11.81
N THR A 56 -2.19 2.67 11.29
CA THR A 56 -2.15 4.01 11.88
C THR A 56 -3.33 4.83 11.38
N GLU A 57 -4.27 5.15 12.27
CA GLU A 57 -5.48 5.89 11.91
C GLU A 57 -5.20 7.21 11.19
N GLU A 58 -4.22 7.95 11.67
CA GLU A 58 -3.86 9.25 11.08
C GLU A 58 -3.48 9.13 9.61
N LYS A 59 -2.88 8.01 9.23
CA LYS A 59 -2.47 7.78 7.85
C LYS A 59 -3.59 7.22 6.99
N ILE A 60 -4.54 6.53 7.62
CA ILE A 60 -5.67 5.91 6.94
C ILE A 60 -6.81 6.88 6.75
N LEU A 61 -7.10 7.68 7.76
CA LEU A 61 -8.15 8.68 7.71
C LEU A 61 -7.63 10.00 7.15
#